data_e86680fd94d947325eabd0f1eb9c7637
#
_entry.id   e86680fd94d947325eabd0f1eb9c7637
#
_cell.length_a   1.000
_cell.length_b   1.000
_cell.length_c   1.000
_cell.angle_alpha   90.00
_cell.angle_beta   90.00
_cell.angle_gamma   90.00
#
_symmetry.space_group_name_H-M   'P 1'
#
loop_
_entity.id
_entity.type
_entity.pdbx_description
1 polymer ?
#
loop_
_entity_poly.entity_id
_entity_poly.type
_entity_poly.pdbx_seq_one_letter_code
_entity_poly.pdbx_strand_id
1 'polypeptide(L)'
;MILVSAKQAESAAVQARLTTEQLKQDHQLANMDMIMRLYEFANSAEVQAAWLTVLTARISSYEDFQKLPKSDQVAFYQIGALFESLGVLVEREIVTVQIVEDMFLTQLAWESMKPFVAGVRQRFGEEESYAAFERLHERILTK
;
A
#
# COMPACT_ATOMS: atom_id res chain seq x y z
N MET A 1 -12.44 -49.28 -25.29
CA MET A 1 -12.90 -47.91 -25.11
C MET A 1 -13.39 -47.71 -23.69
N ILE A 2 -12.78 -46.85 -22.94
CA ILE A 2 -13.21 -46.57 -21.56
C ILE A 2 -14.27 -45.48 -21.62
N LEU A 3 -15.49 -45.83 -21.29
CA LEU A 3 -16.56 -44.88 -21.15
C LEU A 3 -16.55 -44.34 -19.73
N VAL A 4 -16.17 -43.08 -19.57
CA VAL A 4 -16.36 -42.40 -18.31
C VAL A 4 -17.88 -42.26 -18.13
N SER A 5 -18.41 -42.83 -17.07
CA SER A 5 -19.85 -42.72 -16.82
C SER A 5 -20.23 -41.25 -16.56
N ALA A 6 -21.45 -40.88 -16.92
CA ALA A 6 -21.98 -39.54 -16.65
C ALA A 6 -21.86 -39.18 -15.15
N LYS A 7 -22.02 -40.21 -14.30
CA LYS A 7 -21.93 -40.06 -12.85
C LYS A 7 -20.51 -39.71 -12.39
N GLN A 8 -19.48 -40.29 -13.04
CA GLN A 8 -18.09 -39.98 -12.73
C GLN A 8 -17.71 -38.55 -13.19
N ALA A 9 -18.20 -38.17 -14.38
CA ALA A 9 -17.99 -36.81 -14.91
C ALA A 9 -18.66 -35.75 -14.00
N GLU A 10 -19.89 -36.05 -13.55
CA GLU A 10 -20.61 -35.19 -12.62
C GLU A 10 -19.89 -35.05 -11.30
N SER A 11 -19.39 -36.17 -10.74
CA SER A 11 -18.60 -36.16 -9.49
C SER A 11 -17.32 -35.34 -9.64
N ALA A 12 -16.60 -35.49 -10.77
CA ALA A 12 -15.40 -34.71 -11.04
C ALA A 12 -15.71 -33.20 -11.17
N ALA A 13 -16.82 -32.84 -11.80
CA ALA A 13 -17.26 -31.46 -11.94
C ALA A 13 -17.61 -30.84 -10.57
N VAL A 14 -18.30 -31.59 -9.72
CA VAL A 14 -18.61 -31.15 -8.34
C VAL A 14 -17.33 -30.94 -7.53
N GLN A 15 -16.39 -31.88 -7.64
CA GLN A 15 -15.12 -31.79 -6.91
C GLN A 15 -14.31 -30.58 -7.36
N ALA A 16 -14.24 -30.32 -8.67
CA ALA A 16 -13.55 -29.14 -9.22
C ALA A 16 -14.16 -27.84 -8.70
N ARG A 17 -15.50 -27.77 -8.66
CA ARG A 17 -16.23 -26.60 -8.16
C ARG A 17 -15.96 -26.36 -6.68
N LEU A 18 -15.99 -27.42 -5.86
CA LEU A 18 -15.69 -27.34 -4.43
C LEU A 18 -14.26 -26.88 -4.17
N THR A 19 -13.29 -27.37 -4.95
CA THR A 19 -11.90 -26.96 -4.85
C THR A 19 -11.75 -25.47 -5.20
N THR A 20 -12.43 -25.01 -6.26
CA THR A 20 -12.42 -23.60 -6.66
C THR A 20 -13.00 -22.70 -5.58
N GLU A 21 -14.13 -23.11 -4.98
CA GLU A 21 -14.74 -22.36 -3.88
C GLU A 21 -13.83 -22.32 -2.65
N GLN A 22 -13.15 -23.43 -2.33
CA GLN A 22 -12.21 -23.49 -1.22
C GLN A 22 -11.05 -22.55 -1.43
N LEU A 23 -10.45 -22.53 -2.63
CA LEU A 23 -9.36 -21.62 -2.97
C LEU A 23 -9.80 -20.17 -2.87
N LYS A 24 -11.01 -19.85 -3.29
CA LYS A 24 -11.59 -18.52 -3.22
C LYS A 24 -11.76 -18.09 -1.76
N GLN A 25 -12.26 -18.97 -0.89
CA GLN A 25 -12.40 -18.69 0.53
C GLN A 25 -11.05 -18.49 1.20
N ASP A 26 -10.06 -19.33 0.89
CA ASP A 26 -8.70 -19.22 1.43
C ASP A 26 -8.08 -17.88 1.02
N HIS A 27 -8.30 -17.45 -0.22
CA HIS A 27 -7.82 -16.16 -0.73
C HIS A 27 -8.49 -14.98 0.00
N GLN A 28 -9.81 -15.07 0.23
CA GLN A 28 -10.54 -14.05 0.98
C GLN A 28 -10.05 -13.95 2.43
N LEU A 29 -9.79 -15.07 3.09
CA LEU A 29 -9.25 -15.08 4.45
C LEU A 29 -7.84 -14.47 4.50
N ALA A 30 -6.99 -14.79 3.51
CA ALA A 30 -5.65 -14.21 3.42
C ALA A 30 -5.72 -12.69 3.22
N ASN A 31 -6.64 -12.21 2.39
CA ASN A 31 -6.85 -10.78 2.17
C ASN A 31 -7.36 -10.08 3.43
N MET A 32 -8.28 -10.70 4.17
CA MET A 32 -8.76 -10.16 5.44
C MET A 32 -7.63 -10.05 6.46
N ASP A 33 -6.78 -11.06 6.55
CA ASP A 33 -5.62 -11.03 7.44
C ASP A 33 -4.68 -9.86 7.08
N MET A 34 -4.39 -9.69 5.81
CA MET A 34 -3.58 -8.57 5.31
C MET A 34 -4.19 -7.22 5.69
N ILE A 35 -5.50 -7.05 5.47
CA ILE A 35 -6.23 -5.82 5.80
C ILE A 35 -6.15 -5.54 7.32
N MET A 36 -6.33 -6.55 8.14
CA MET A 36 -6.25 -6.40 9.59
C MET A 36 -4.84 -6.00 10.04
N ARG A 37 -3.80 -6.58 9.44
CA ARG A 37 -2.41 -6.22 9.73
C ARG A 37 -2.11 -4.79 9.31
N LEU A 38 -2.59 -4.36 8.14
CA LEU A 38 -2.46 -2.98 7.69
C LEU A 38 -3.16 -2.01 8.64
N TYR A 39 -4.37 -2.37 9.08
CA TYR A 39 -5.13 -1.57 10.03
C TYR A 39 -4.38 -1.41 11.36
N GLU A 40 -3.89 -2.50 11.92
CA GLU A 40 -3.11 -2.48 13.16
C GLU A 40 -1.84 -1.63 13.01
N PHE A 41 -1.13 -1.80 11.89
CA PHE A 41 0.09 -1.05 11.62
C PHE A 41 -0.21 0.45 11.49
N ALA A 42 -1.26 0.80 10.72
CA ALA A 42 -1.66 2.19 10.52
C ALA A 42 -2.04 2.88 11.83
N ASN A 43 -2.61 2.13 12.78
CA ASN A 43 -3.05 2.65 14.06
C ASN A 43 -2.02 2.48 15.18
N SER A 44 -0.81 1.99 14.85
CA SER A 44 0.25 1.89 15.84
C SER A 44 0.69 3.28 16.30
N ALA A 45 1.13 3.37 17.55
CA ALA A 45 1.61 4.64 18.13
C ALA A 45 2.78 5.19 17.32
N GLU A 46 3.66 4.33 16.83
CA GLU A 46 4.83 4.71 16.05
C GLU A 46 4.44 5.38 14.73
N VAL A 47 3.54 4.76 13.97
CA VAL A 47 3.09 5.32 12.69
C VAL A 47 2.30 6.61 12.92
N GLN A 48 1.45 6.66 13.92
CA GLN A 48 0.67 7.86 14.24
C GLN A 48 1.60 9.03 14.64
N ALA A 49 2.64 8.77 15.42
CA ALA A 49 3.61 9.79 15.80
C ALA A 49 4.38 10.31 14.58
N ALA A 50 4.83 9.41 13.70
CA ALA A 50 5.54 9.80 12.48
C ALA A 50 4.62 10.62 11.56
N TRP A 51 3.38 10.20 11.42
CA TRP A 51 2.39 10.89 10.61
C TRP A 51 2.15 12.31 11.11
N LEU A 52 1.97 12.46 12.42
CA LEU A 52 1.77 13.77 13.03
C LEU A 52 2.98 14.67 12.79
N THR A 53 4.20 14.14 12.93
CA THR A 53 5.43 14.88 12.66
C THR A 53 5.46 15.40 11.22
N VAL A 54 5.17 14.55 10.25
CA VAL A 54 5.15 14.95 8.83
C VAL A 54 4.12 16.06 8.59
N LEU A 55 2.92 15.93 9.14
CA LEU A 55 1.87 16.93 8.96
C LEU A 55 2.22 18.27 9.58
N THR A 56 2.84 18.28 10.74
CA THR A 56 3.13 19.51 11.47
C THR A 56 4.42 20.19 11.03
N ALA A 57 5.33 19.48 10.37
CA ALA A 57 6.60 20.03 9.90
C ALA A 57 6.43 21.11 8.83
N ARG A 58 5.44 20.96 7.96
CA ARG A 58 5.06 21.94 6.91
C ARG A 58 6.25 22.42 6.09
N ILE A 59 7.04 21.48 5.57
CA ILE A 59 8.18 21.83 4.73
C ILE A 59 7.70 22.32 3.34
N SER A 60 8.41 23.31 2.78
CA SER A 60 8.16 23.81 1.43
C SER A 60 9.29 23.45 0.47
N SER A 61 10.42 22.99 0.98
CA SER A 61 11.61 22.66 0.19
C SER A 61 12.39 21.54 0.89
N TYR A 62 13.31 20.92 0.15
CA TYR A 62 14.22 19.94 0.74
C TYR A 62 15.15 20.59 1.78
N GLU A 63 15.50 21.85 1.60
CA GLU A 63 16.29 22.61 2.60
C GLU A 63 15.56 22.69 3.94
N ASP A 64 14.25 22.94 3.91
CA ASP A 64 13.44 22.94 5.13
C ASP A 64 13.51 21.58 5.82
N PHE A 65 13.41 20.50 5.04
CA PHE A 65 13.55 19.15 5.57
C PHE A 65 14.91 18.94 6.23
N GLN A 66 15.99 19.39 5.59
CA GLN A 66 17.35 19.23 6.13
C GLN A 66 17.57 19.97 7.44
N LYS A 67 16.81 21.02 7.68
CA LYS A 67 16.89 21.82 8.93
C LYS A 67 16.11 21.21 10.08
N LEU A 68 15.27 20.20 9.82
CA LEU A 68 14.51 19.54 10.87
C LEU A 68 15.44 18.74 11.80
N PRO A 69 15.04 18.55 13.06
CA PRO A 69 15.72 17.60 13.93
C PRO A 69 15.77 16.21 13.29
N LYS A 70 16.81 15.43 13.57
CA LYS A 70 16.97 14.10 12.96
C LYS A 70 15.80 13.17 13.23
N SER A 71 15.20 13.24 14.41
CA SER A 71 14.01 12.45 14.74
C SER A 71 12.84 12.77 13.80
N ASP A 72 12.68 14.05 13.43
CA ASP A 72 11.62 14.46 12.49
C ASP A 72 11.96 14.03 11.07
N GLN A 73 13.23 14.10 10.67
CA GLN A 73 13.66 13.58 9.36
C GLN A 73 13.36 12.09 9.23
N VAL A 74 13.59 11.31 10.29
CA VAL A 74 13.29 9.87 10.31
C VAL A 74 11.80 9.64 10.04
N ALA A 75 10.92 10.49 10.59
CA ALA A 75 9.47 10.37 10.37
C ALA A 75 9.11 10.47 8.86
N PHE A 76 9.78 11.37 8.12
CA PHE A 76 9.58 11.47 6.66
C PHE A 76 9.99 10.18 5.95
N TYR A 77 11.11 9.58 6.31
CA TYR A 77 11.53 8.31 5.73
C TYR A 77 10.54 7.18 6.06
N GLN A 78 10.03 7.15 7.29
CA GLN A 78 9.06 6.14 7.71
C GLN A 78 7.75 6.26 6.94
N ILE A 79 7.21 7.47 6.82
CA ILE A 79 5.95 7.69 6.09
C ILE A 79 6.15 7.45 4.58
N GLY A 80 7.27 7.89 4.03
CA GLY A 80 7.61 7.62 2.63
C GLY A 80 7.67 6.13 2.33
N ALA A 81 8.34 5.36 3.19
CA ALA A 81 8.43 3.90 3.05
C ALA A 81 7.06 3.22 3.16
N LEU A 82 6.22 3.70 4.08
CA LEU A 82 4.86 3.17 4.23
C LEU A 82 4.06 3.33 2.94
N PHE A 83 3.99 4.54 2.40
CA PHE A 83 3.19 4.81 1.21
C PHE A 83 3.80 4.20 -0.05
N GLU A 84 5.12 4.12 -0.14
CA GLU A 84 5.77 3.40 -1.23
C GLU A 84 5.38 1.92 -1.20
N SER A 85 5.39 1.31 -0.03
CA SER A 85 4.97 -0.09 0.16
C SER A 85 3.49 -0.29 -0.19
N LEU A 86 2.62 0.64 0.24
CA LEU A 86 1.20 0.59 -0.12
C LEU A 86 1.00 0.68 -1.62
N GLY A 87 1.77 1.54 -2.30
CA GLY A 87 1.74 1.66 -3.75
C GLY A 87 2.10 0.35 -4.45
N VAL A 88 3.15 -0.31 -3.97
CA VAL A 88 3.56 -1.62 -4.51
C VAL A 88 2.47 -2.67 -4.29
N LEU A 89 1.87 -2.71 -3.10
CA LEU A 89 0.80 -3.67 -2.80
C LEU A 89 -0.41 -3.47 -3.71
N VAL A 90 -0.75 -2.22 -4.01
CA VAL A 90 -1.85 -1.91 -4.94
C VAL A 90 -1.48 -2.34 -6.37
N GLU A 91 -0.27 -2.04 -6.84
CA GLU A 91 0.18 -2.42 -8.17
C GLU A 91 0.21 -3.94 -8.37
N ARG A 92 0.49 -4.69 -7.32
CA ARG A 92 0.48 -6.16 -7.33
C ARG A 92 -0.89 -6.75 -7.07
N GLU A 93 -1.91 -5.91 -6.96
CA GLU A 93 -3.30 -6.34 -6.73
C GLU A 93 -3.49 -7.13 -5.42
N ILE A 94 -2.60 -6.94 -4.44
CA ILE A 94 -2.74 -7.54 -3.11
C ILE A 94 -3.75 -6.77 -2.28
N VAL A 95 -3.77 -5.43 -2.45
CA VAL A 95 -4.69 -4.53 -1.78
C VAL A 95 -5.32 -3.62 -2.82
N THR A 96 -6.60 -3.27 -2.65
CA THR A 96 -7.28 -2.38 -3.59
C THR A 96 -7.01 -0.92 -3.25
N VAL A 97 -7.11 -0.05 -4.25
CA VAL A 97 -7.03 1.40 -4.06
C VAL A 97 -8.08 1.86 -3.04
N GLN A 98 -9.28 1.29 -3.08
CA GLN A 98 -10.36 1.66 -2.18
C GLN A 98 -10.01 1.39 -0.72
N ILE A 99 -9.38 0.26 -0.43
CA ILE A 99 -8.95 -0.07 0.93
C ILE A 99 -7.91 0.94 1.41
N VAL A 100 -6.96 1.31 0.55
CA VAL A 100 -5.95 2.31 0.89
C VAL A 100 -6.60 3.66 1.19
N GLU A 101 -7.55 4.11 0.35
CA GLU A 101 -8.28 5.36 0.59
C GLU A 101 -9.05 5.34 1.91
N ASP A 102 -9.67 4.20 2.24
CA ASP A 102 -10.47 4.08 3.45
C ASP A 102 -9.63 4.12 4.73
N MET A 103 -8.37 3.69 4.65
CA MET A 103 -7.49 3.55 5.81
C MET A 103 -6.46 4.66 5.95
N PHE A 104 -6.08 5.30 4.84
CA PHE A 104 -4.96 6.23 4.81
C PHE A 104 -5.30 7.52 4.06
N LEU A 105 -4.74 8.63 4.51
CA LEU A 105 -4.91 9.94 3.86
C LEU A 105 -3.81 10.13 2.80
N THR A 106 -3.85 9.34 1.75
CA THR A 106 -2.79 9.28 0.73
C THR A 106 -2.55 10.62 0.04
N GLN A 107 -3.62 11.32 -0.31
CA GLN A 107 -3.49 12.61 -0.99
C GLN A 107 -2.80 13.64 -0.09
N LEU A 108 -3.20 13.71 1.17
CA LEU A 108 -2.57 14.59 2.14
C LEU A 108 -1.11 14.21 2.39
N ALA A 109 -0.83 12.90 2.43
CA ALA A 109 0.54 12.39 2.57
C ALA A 109 1.40 12.85 1.41
N TRP A 110 0.93 12.68 0.17
CA TRP A 110 1.71 13.09 -1.00
C TRP A 110 1.98 14.60 -0.99
N GLU A 111 0.96 15.41 -0.72
CA GLU A 111 1.12 16.86 -0.66
C GLU A 111 2.14 17.28 0.42
N SER A 112 2.11 16.62 1.57
CA SER A 112 3.04 16.90 2.67
C SER A 112 4.47 16.43 2.39
N MET A 113 4.62 15.34 1.63
CA MET A 113 5.89 14.68 1.36
C MET A 113 6.57 15.15 0.07
N LYS A 114 5.82 15.81 -0.82
CA LYS A 114 6.28 16.15 -2.16
C LYS A 114 7.62 16.90 -2.20
N PRO A 115 7.88 17.91 -1.37
CA PRO A 115 9.19 18.59 -1.37
C PRO A 115 10.33 17.66 -0.95
N PHE A 116 10.07 16.77 -0.01
CA PHE A 116 11.04 15.76 0.43
C PHE A 116 11.35 14.78 -0.71
N VAL A 117 10.32 14.25 -1.38
CA VAL A 117 10.49 13.30 -2.49
C VAL A 117 11.28 13.94 -3.63
N ALA A 118 10.93 15.16 -4.02
CA ALA A 118 11.64 15.88 -5.08
C ALA A 118 13.12 16.07 -4.75
N GLY A 119 13.41 16.43 -3.49
CA GLY A 119 14.77 16.62 -3.02
C GLY A 119 15.59 15.35 -2.99
N VAL A 120 14.98 14.23 -2.56
CA VAL A 120 15.65 12.92 -2.55
C VAL A 120 16.01 12.50 -3.97
N ARG A 121 15.09 12.65 -4.90
CA ARG A 121 15.32 12.29 -6.32
C ARG A 121 16.49 13.09 -6.90
N GLN A 122 16.51 14.38 -6.66
CA GLN A 122 17.55 15.27 -7.17
C GLN A 122 18.91 14.97 -6.53
N ARG A 123 18.93 14.83 -5.21
CA ARG A 123 20.19 14.64 -4.44
C ARG A 123 20.88 13.33 -4.76
N PHE A 124 20.11 12.24 -4.91
CA PHE A 124 20.66 10.91 -5.13
C PHE A 124 20.61 10.49 -6.60
N GLY A 125 20.08 11.32 -7.49
CA GLY A 125 20.00 11.03 -8.92
C GLY A 125 19.07 9.86 -9.25
N GLU A 126 18.10 9.59 -8.40
CA GLU A 126 17.17 8.46 -8.55
C GLU A 126 15.74 8.96 -8.76
N GLU A 127 15.34 9.08 -10.01
CA GLU A 127 13.98 9.51 -10.37
C GLU A 127 12.91 8.51 -9.95
N GLU A 128 13.29 7.25 -9.75
CA GLU A 128 12.39 6.18 -9.36
C GLU A 128 12.09 6.14 -7.85
N SER A 129 12.79 6.92 -7.04
CA SER A 129 12.53 6.97 -5.61
C SER A 129 11.10 7.43 -5.34
N TYR A 130 10.37 6.64 -4.56
CA TYR A 130 8.96 6.88 -4.23
C TYR A 130 8.02 6.91 -5.44
N ALA A 131 8.39 6.24 -6.53
CA ALA A 131 7.59 6.21 -7.76
C ALA A 131 6.24 5.49 -7.54
N ALA A 132 6.22 4.41 -6.76
CA ALA A 132 4.97 3.70 -6.46
C ALA A 132 4.03 4.55 -5.60
N PHE A 133 4.57 5.34 -4.68
CA PHE A 133 3.80 6.31 -3.89
C PHE A 133 3.17 7.37 -4.82
N GLU A 134 3.93 7.92 -5.73
CA GLU A 134 3.43 8.91 -6.69
C GLU A 134 2.33 8.33 -7.58
N ARG A 135 2.54 7.13 -8.12
CA ARG A 135 1.52 6.46 -8.94
C ARG A 135 0.26 6.13 -8.15
N LEU A 136 0.40 5.77 -6.88
CA LEU A 136 -0.75 5.55 -6.00
C LEU A 136 -1.57 6.83 -5.85
N HIS A 137 -0.91 7.94 -5.60
CA HIS A 137 -1.55 9.25 -5.51
C HIS A 137 -2.29 9.61 -6.79
N GLU A 138 -1.64 9.48 -7.95
CA GLU A 138 -2.24 9.74 -9.26
C GLU A 138 -3.46 8.86 -9.49
N ARG A 139 -3.38 7.60 -9.12
CA ARG A 139 -4.46 6.63 -9.29
C ARG A 139 -5.69 6.98 -8.45
N ILE A 140 -5.49 7.53 -7.25
CA ILE A 140 -6.57 8.02 -6.40
C ILE A 140 -7.24 9.25 -7.02
N LEU A 141 -6.46 10.15 -7.61
CA LEU A 141 -6.99 11.35 -8.24
C LEU A 141 -7.83 11.07 -9.49
N THR A 142 -7.52 10.01 -10.23
CA THR A 142 -8.20 9.67 -11.49
C THR A 142 -9.39 8.73 -11.32
N LYS A 143 -9.76 8.46 -10.12
CA LYS A 143 -10.84 7.56 -9.76
C LYS A 143 -12.24 8.12 -10.08
#